data_3f15ff2131989f0405663a35049fd55a
#
_entry.id   3f15ff2131989f0405663a35049fd55a
#
_cell.length_a   1.000
_cell.length_b   1.000
_cell.length_c   1.000
_cell.angle_alpha   90.00
_cell.angle_beta   90.00
_cell.angle_gamma   90.00
#
_symmetry.space_group_name_H-M   'P 1'
#
loop_
_entity.id
_entity.type
_entity.pdbx_description
1 polymer ?
#
loop_
_entity_poly.entity_id
_entity_poly.type
_entity_poly.pdbx_seq_one_letter_code
_entity_poly.pdbx_strand_id
1 'polypeptide(L)'
;DISGCKSWREILELGADKENQDVVEDRKNNVSTTDLATIIYTSGTTGRPKGVMLTHQNIVSDVLMSAPRVPLRAGDTRALSFLPICHIFERMLTYLYQYYGISIYFAESIEKISDNLKEVKPHVMSVVPRLLEKVYDKIYAKGADLTGIKKALFFWALDLGMEYKPYKQNGAFYEFKLKIARKLIFSKW
;
A
#
# COMPACT_ATOMS: atom_id res chain seq x y z
N ASP A 1 -12.56 15.95 -22.32
CA ASP A 1 -13.88 15.30 -22.48
C ASP A 1 -13.76 14.16 -23.48
N ILE A 2 -14.10 12.94 -23.03
CA ILE A 2 -14.16 11.78 -23.91
C ILE A 2 -15.62 11.71 -24.41
N SER A 3 -15.80 11.80 -25.73
CA SER A 3 -17.14 11.75 -26.35
C SER A 3 -17.90 10.49 -25.89
N GLY A 4 -19.12 10.66 -25.39
CA GLY A 4 -19.98 9.60 -24.89
C GLY A 4 -19.76 9.18 -23.43
N CYS A 5 -18.78 9.77 -22.74
CA CYS A 5 -18.57 9.55 -21.29
C CYS A 5 -19.23 10.67 -20.48
N LYS A 6 -19.83 10.30 -19.35
CA LYS A 6 -20.37 11.25 -18.37
C LYS A 6 -19.29 11.55 -17.32
N SER A 7 -19.22 12.80 -16.89
CA SER A 7 -18.37 13.20 -15.76
C SER A 7 -18.90 12.61 -14.44
N TRP A 8 -18.05 12.52 -13.43
CA TRP A 8 -18.48 12.07 -12.10
C TRP A 8 -19.62 12.92 -11.53
N ARG A 9 -19.59 14.25 -11.78
CA ARG A 9 -20.63 15.16 -11.32
C ARG A 9 -21.98 14.86 -11.99
N GLU A 10 -22.02 14.65 -13.29
CA GLU A 10 -23.23 14.27 -14.01
C GLU A 10 -23.79 12.94 -13.50
N ILE A 11 -22.94 11.95 -13.16
CA ILE A 11 -23.38 10.69 -12.57
C ILE A 11 -24.02 10.93 -11.18
N LEU A 12 -23.45 11.81 -10.34
CA LEU A 12 -24.04 12.14 -9.05
C LEU A 12 -25.40 12.86 -9.19
N GLU A 13 -25.52 13.77 -10.15
CA GLU A 13 -26.77 14.48 -10.43
C GLU A 13 -27.86 13.51 -10.90
N LEU A 14 -27.52 12.56 -11.77
CA LEU A 14 -28.46 11.50 -12.24
C LEU A 14 -28.94 10.60 -11.11
N GLY A 15 -28.12 10.39 -10.07
CA GLY A 15 -28.49 9.56 -8.92
C GLY A 15 -29.05 10.37 -7.74
N ALA A 16 -29.26 11.68 -7.88
CA ALA A 16 -29.73 12.55 -6.78
C ALA A 16 -31.21 12.31 -6.43
N ASP A 17 -32.03 11.96 -7.40
CA ASP A 17 -33.37 11.47 -7.13
C ASP A 17 -33.32 10.01 -6.64
N LYS A 18 -34.24 9.64 -5.76
CA LYS A 18 -34.33 8.28 -5.23
C LYS A 18 -35.31 7.40 -6.00
N GLU A 19 -35.66 7.79 -7.21
CA GLU A 19 -36.69 7.17 -8.02
C GLU A 19 -36.42 5.67 -8.30
N ASN A 20 -35.12 5.30 -8.36
CA ASN A 20 -34.66 3.93 -8.60
C ASN A 20 -34.08 3.22 -7.35
N GLN A 21 -34.31 3.76 -6.14
CA GLN A 21 -33.71 3.21 -4.92
C GLN A 21 -34.15 1.76 -4.68
N ASP A 22 -35.41 1.44 -4.91
CA ASP A 22 -35.95 0.09 -4.74
C ASP A 22 -35.28 -0.91 -5.68
N VAL A 23 -34.99 -0.50 -6.92
CA VAL A 23 -34.27 -1.33 -7.90
C VAL A 23 -32.83 -1.56 -7.47
N VAL A 24 -32.18 -0.57 -6.87
CA VAL A 24 -30.83 -0.69 -6.34
C VAL A 24 -30.81 -1.67 -5.17
N GLU A 25 -31.74 -1.55 -4.22
CA GLU A 25 -31.85 -2.46 -3.08
C GLU A 25 -32.17 -3.90 -3.52
N ASP A 26 -33.07 -4.07 -4.49
CA ASP A 26 -33.37 -5.39 -5.04
C ASP A 26 -32.13 -6.03 -5.68
N ARG A 27 -31.41 -5.30 -6.53
CA ARG A 27 -30.15 -5.79 -7.13
C ARG A 27 -29.11 -6.14 -6.07
N LYS A 28 -28.93 -5.27 -5.07
CA LYS A 28 -27.99 -5.51 -3.98
C LYS A 28 -28.30 -6.79 -3.19
N ASN A 29 -29.59 -7.03 -2.91
CA ASN A 29 -30.05 -8.21 -2.17
C ASN A 29 -29.96 -9.51 -2.99
N ASN A 30 -29.96 -9.40 -4.32
CA ASN A 30 -29.88 -10.55 -5.23
C ASN A 30 -28.46 -10.91 -5.67
N VAL A 31 -27.42 -10.16 -5.23
CA VAL A 31 -26.02 -10.51 -5.52
C VAL A 31 -25.63 -11.80 -4.80
N SER A 32 -25.23 -12.81 -5.56
CA SER A 32 -24.69 -14.06 -5.05
C SER A 32 -23.18 -13.98 -4.83
N THR A 33 -22.67 -14.74 -3.88
CA THR A 33 -21.23 -14.89 -3.67
C THR A 33 -20.49 -15.45 -4.87
N THR A 34 -21.18 -16.21 -5.72
CA THR A 34 -20.65 -16.80 -6.95
C THR A 34 -20.73 -15.88 -8.16
N ASP A 35 -21.41 -14.73 -8.04
CA ASP A 35 -21.48 -13.77 -9.14
C ASP A 35 -20.13 -13.15 -9.44
N LEU A 36 -19.94 -12.79 -10.72
CA LEU A 36 -18.74 -12.12 -11.18
C LEU A 36 -18.64 -10.72 -10.58
N ALA A 37 -17.59 -10.50 -9.79
CA ALA A 37 -17.32 -9.19 -9.18
C ALA A 37 -16.44 -8.31 -10.07
N THR A 38 -15.45 -8.89 -10.76
CA THR A 38 -14.50 -8.14 -11.58
C THR A 38 -13.74 -9.02 -12.55
N ILE A 39 -13.21 -8.40 -13.61
CA ILE A 39 -12.28 -9.02 -14.55
C ILE A 39 -10.98 -8.23 -14.51
N ILE A 40 -9.88 -8.91 -14.21
CA ILE A 40 -8.52 -8.33 -14.19
C ILE A 40 -7.75 -8.84 -15.41
N TYR A 41 -7.36 -7.93 -16.29
CA TYR A 41 -6.57 -8.27 -17.45
C TYR A 41 -5.09 -8.37 -17.09
N THR A 42 -4.48 -9.47 -17.47
CA THR A 42 -3.01 -9.70 -17.35
C THR A 42 -2.38 -9.75 -18.73
N SER A 43 -1.12 -9.32 -18.84
CA SER A 43 -0.32 -9.50 -20.05
C SER A 43 -0.02 -11.00 -20.19
N GLY A 44 -0.81 -11.72 -20.99
CA GLY A 44 -0.59 -13.14 -21.24
C GLY A 44 0.77 -13.42 -21.86
N THR A 45 1.38 -14.54 -21.54
CA THR A 45 2.65 -15.03 -22.15
C THR A 45 2.61 -15.12 -23.68
N THR A 46 1.44 -15.18 -24.26
CA THR A 46 1.19 -15.23 -25.72
C THR A 46 0.99 -13.86 -26.37
N GLY A 47 1.21 -12.76 -25.63
CA GLY A 47 1.03 -11.38 -26.12
C GLY A 47 -0.43 -10.90 -26.15
N ARG A 48 -1.42 -11.76 -25.98
CA ARG A 48 -2.83 -11.35 -25.86
C ARG A 48 -3.22 -11.25 -24.39
N PRO A 49 -3.83 -10.12 -23.96
CA PRO A 49 -4.31 -9.98 -22.60
C PRO A 49 -5.33 -11.07 -22.25
N LYS A 50 -5.21 -11.66 -21.07
CA LYS A 50 -6.17 -12.64 -20.53
C LYS A 50 -6.95 -12.00 -19.40
N GLY A 51 -8.29 -12.08 -19.48
CA GLY A 51 -9.19 -11.60 -18.44
C GLY A 51 -9.36 -12.66 -17.35
N VAL A 52 -8.82 -12.42 -16.17
CA VAL A 52 -9.03 -13.27 -14.99
C VAL A 52 -10.34 -12.86 -14.33
N MET A 53 -11.32 -13.75 -14.33
CA MET A 53 -12.62 -13.52 -13.71
C MET A 53 -12.57 -13.84 -12.22
N LEU A 54 -12.97 -12.90 -11.39
CA LEU A 54 -13.03 -13.05 -9.92
C LEU A 54 -14.47 -12.86 -9.45
N THR A 55 -14.96 -13.80 -8.67
CA THR A 55 -16.27 -13.73 -8.01
C THR A 55 -16.18 -12.92 -6.71
N HIS A 56 -17.34 -12.54 -6.16
CA HIS A 56 -17.39 -11.94 -4.82
C HIS A 56 -16.75 -12.86 -3.77
N GLN A 57 -16.99 -14.17 -3.87
CA GLN A 57 -16.41 -15.16 -2.95
C GLN A 57 -14.87 -15.17 -2.99
N ASN A 58 -14.26 -15.05 -4.18
CA ASN A 58 -12.80 -15.03 -4.29
C ASN A 58 -12.22 -13.86 -3.49
N ILE A 59 -12.77 -12.66 -3.65
CA ILE A 59 -12.30 -11.45 -2.98
C ILE A 59 -12.54 -11.54 -1.46
N VAL A 60 -13.75 -11.89 -1.05
CA VAL A 60 -14.12 -11.97 0.37
C VAL A 60 -13.31 -13.05 1.10
N SER A 61 -13.14 -14.23 0.48
CA SER A 61 -12.32 -15.30 1.07
C SER A 61 -10.88 -14.87 1.29
N ASP A 62 -10.27 -14.17 0.33
CA ASP A 62 -8.90 -13.68 0.47
C ASP A 62 -8.79 -12.65 1.60
N VAL A 63 -9.73 -11.71 1.71
CA VAL A 63 -9.79 -10.75 2.82
C VAL A 63 -9.90 -11.48 4.17
N LEU A 64 -10.84 -12.41 4.30
CA LEU A 64 -11.07 -13.13 5.56
C LEU A 64 -9.88 -14.02 5.97
N MET A 65 -9.21 -14.65 5.00
CA MET A 65 -8.02 -15.46 5.26
C MET A 65 -6.80 -14.62 5.60
N SER A 66 -6.69 -13.41 5.05
CA SER A 66 -5.58 -12.48 5.30
C SER A 66 -5.75 -11.73 6.62
N ALA A 67 -6.98 -11.40 6.99
CA ALA A 67 -7.29 -10.59 8.17
C ALA A 67 -6.59 -11.07 9.46
N PRO A 68 -6.61 -12.35 9.87
CA PRO A 68 -5.96 -12.78 11.12
C PRO A 68 -4.43 -12.67 11.10
N ARG A 69 -3.83 -12.49 9.92
CA ARG A 69 -2.37 -12.45 9.73
C ARG A 69 -1.80 -11.05 9.77
N VAL A 70 -2.64 -10.03 9.65
CA VAL A 70 -2.20 -8.64 9.63
C VAL A 70 -2.60 -7.99 10.97
N PRO A 71 -1.65 -7.43 11.73
CA PRO A 71 -1.92 -6.88 13.07
C PRO A 71 -2.56 -5.49 12.98
N LEU A 72 -3.69 -5.39 12.28
CA LEU A 72 -4.46 -4.16 12.14
C LEU A 72 -5.50 -4.03 13.25
N ARG A 73 -5.78 -2.79 13.65
CA ARG A 73 -6.79 -2.48 14.66
C ARG A 73 -7.78 -1.46 14.10
N ALA A 74 -9.07 -1.71 14.30
CA ALA A 74 -10.11 -0.76 13.93
C ALA A 74 -9.95 0.57 14.67
N GLY A 75 -10.37 1.65 14.03
CA GLY A 75 -10.43 3.00 14.61
C GLY A 75 -9.14 3.81 14.42
N ASP A 76 -8.07 3.48 15.10
CA ASP A 76 -6.86 4.32 15.11
C ASP A 76 -5.83 4.02 14.03
N THR A 77 -6.00 2.93 13.31
CA THR A 77 -5.05 2.54 12.26
C THR A 77 -5.26 3.38 11.00
N ARG A 78 -4.17 3.94 10.50
CA ARG A 78 -4.11 4.66 9.23
C ARG A 78 -3.30 3.87 8.22
N ALA A 79 -3.85 3.70 7.02
CA ALA A 79 -3.17 3.10 5.88
C ALA A 79 -2.82 4.19 4.85
N LEU A 80 -1.65 4.12 4.24
CA LEU A 80 -1.29 4.92 3.06
C LEU A 80 -1.30 4.00 1.84
N SER A 81 -2.19 4.29 0.91
CA SER A 81 -2.35 3.60 -0.38
C SER A 81 -1.72 4.44 -1.49
N PHE A 82 -0.90 3.84 -2.33
CA PHE A 82 -0.28 4.51 -3.48
C PHE A 82 -0.19 3.63 -4.73
N LEU A 83 -0.39 2.33 -4.58
CA LEU A 83 -0.40 1.42 -5.72
C LEU A 83 -1.70 1.58 -6.51
N PRO A 84 -1.70 1.34 -7.83
CA PRO A 84 -2.90 1.45 -8.63
C PRO A 84 -3.98 0.42 -8.21
N ILE A 85 -5.19 0.90 -7.91
CA ILE A 85 -6.34 0.06 -7.52
C ILE A 85 -6.78 -0.90 -8.66
N CYS A 86 -6.39 -0.62 -9.91
CA CYS A 86 -6.62 -1.55 -11.02
C CYS A 86 -5.83 -2.86 -10.87
N HIS A 87 -4.78 -2.89 -10.05
CA HIS A 87 -4.08 -4.11 -9.69
C HIS A 87 -4.79 -4.80 -8.51
N ILE A 88 -5.03 -6.10 -8.66
CA ILE A 88 -5.78 -6.88 -7.66
C ILE A 88 -5.17 -6.83 -6.26
N PHE A 89 -3.84 -6.76 -6.14
CA PHE A 89 -3.15 -6.69 -4.86
C PHE A 89 -3.59 -5.47 -4.04
N GLU A 90 -3.51 -4.26 -4.60
CA GLU A 90 -3.91 -3.04 -3.90
C GLU A 90 -5.42 -2.99 -3.68
N ARG A 91 -6.19 -3.49 -4.64
CA ARG A 91 -7.65 -3.59 -4.52
C ARG A 91 -8.05 -4.49 -3.35
N MET A 92 -7.42 -5.67 -3.22
CA MET A 92 -7.67 -6.58 -2.10
C MET A 92 -7.30 -5.92 -0.76
N LEU A 93 -6.16 -5.23 -0.69
CA LEU A 93 -5.77 -4.50 0.51
C LEU A 93 -6.76 -3.40 0.88
N THR A 94 -7.31 -2.69 -0.10
CA THR A 94 -8.36 -1.69 0.13
C THR A 94 -9.60 -2.33 0.78
N TYR A 95 -10.02 -3.50 0.30
CA TYR A 95 -11.12 -4.24 0.92
C TYR A 95 -10.76 -4.75 2.33
N LEU A 96 -9.52 -5.18 2.55
CA LEU A 96 -9.04 -5.58 3.88
C LEU A 96 -9.06 -4.40 4.86
N TYR A 97 -8.65 -3.22 4.42
CA TYR A 97 -8.69 -2.01 5.24
C TYR A 97 -10.14 -1.60 5.57
N GLN A 98 -11.05 -1.70 4.61
CA GLN A 98 -12.48 -1.48 4.82
C GLN A 98 -13.08 -2.49 5.80
N TYR A 99 -12.71 -3.78 5.69
CA TYR A 99 -13.15 -4.83 6.60
C TYR A 99 -12.77 -4.52 8.06
N TYR A 100 -11.61 -3.91 8.29
CA TYR A 100 -11.16 -3.49 9.61
C TYR A 100 -11.67 -2.10 10.05
N GLY A 101 -12.34 -1.36 9.20
CA GLY A 101 -12.72 0.03 9.49
C GLY A 101 -11.52 0.98 9.63
N ILE A 102 -10.48 0.79 8.81
CA ILE A 102 -9.24 1.55 8.84
C ILE A 102 -9.37 2.80 7.97
N SER A 103 -8.81 3.92 8.42
CA SER A 103 -8.72 5.14 7.61
C SER A 103 -7.70 4.96 6.48
N ILE A 104 -8.15 5.06 5.24
CA ILE A 104 -7.30 4.94 4.05
C ILE A 104 -6.98 6.35 3.53
N TYR A 105 -5.69 6.65 3.44
CA TYR A 105 -5.16 7.86 2.82
C TYR A 105 -4.53 7.49 1.49
N PHE A 106 -4.85 8.22 0.44
CA PHE A 106 -4.29 8.02 -0.88
C PHE A 106 -3.15 9.00 -1.11
N ALA A 107 -1.99 8.49 -1.52
CA ALA A 107 -0.85 9.34 -1.85
C ALA A 107 -1.14 10.18 -3.09
N GLU A 108 -0.68 11.42 -3.10
CA GLU A 108 -0.85 12.36 -4.21
C GLU A 108 -0.12 11.88 -5.48
N SER A 109 1.09 11.38 -5.32
CA SER A 109 1.91 10.78 -6.39
C SER A 109 3.04 9.95 -5.80
N ILE A 110 3.73 9.15 -6.63
CA ILE A 110 4.90 8.36 -6.21
C ILE A 110 6.02 9.26 -5.66
N GLU A 111 6.22 10.44 -6.26
CA GLU A 111 7.24 11.41 -5.84
C GLU A 111 6.95 12.00 -4.47
N LYS A 112 5.66 12.16 -4.13
CA LYS A 112 5.16 12.75 -2.89
C LYS A 112 5.03 11.76 -1.74
N ILE A 113 5.26 10.47 -1.95
CA ILE A 113 5.12 9.45 -0.90
C ILE A 113 5.90 9.83 0.36
N SER A 114 7.12 10.37 0.24
CA SER A 114 7.94 10.76 1.39
C SER A 114 7.30 11.88 2.23
N ASP A 115 6.63 12.82 1.58
CA ASP A 115 5.96 13.94 2.25
C ASP A 115 4.64 13.46 2.86
N ASN A 116 3.87 12.66 2.11
CA ASN A 116 2.63 12.06 2.60
C ASN A 116 2.88 11.12 3.81
N LEU A 117 4.01 10.38 3.84
CA LEU A 117 4.38 9.57 5.01
C LEU A 117 4.59 10.43 6.27
N LYS A 118 5.21 11.60 6.14
CA LYS A 118 5.44 12.51 7.27
C LYS A 118 4.14 13.15 7.77
N GLU A 119 3.24 13.48 6.86
CA GLU A 119 1.96 14.10 7.14
C GLU A 119 0.99 13.10 7.77
N VAL A 120 0.72 11.99 7.09
CA VAL A 120 -0.26 10.98 7.49
C VAL A 120 0.23 10.16 8.69
N LYS A 121 1.55 9.89 8.76
CA LYS A 121 2.16 8.97 9.72
C LYS A 121 1.40 7.63 9.76
N PRO A 122 1.32 6.92 8.64
CA PRO A 122 0.53 5.70 8.55
C PRO A 122 1.10 4.61 9.44
N HIS A 123 0.23 3.74 9.95
CA HIS A 123 0.63 2.55 10.70
C HIS A 123 0.93 1.37 9.76
N VAL A 124 0.35 1.40 8.56
CA VAL A 124 0.54 0.37 7.54
C VAL A 124 0.60 1.00 6.15
N MET A 125 1.47 0.45 5.33
CA MET A 125 1.60 0.79 3.92
C MET A 125 2.11 -0.44 3.18
N SER A 126 1.46 -0.81 2.09
CA SER A 126 1.93 -1.87 1.22
C SER A 126 2.92 -1.33 0.21
N VAL A 127 4.02 -2.02 0.03
CA VAL A 127 5.07 -1.58 -0.89
C VAL A 127 5.49 -2.73 -1.81
N VAL A 128 5.95 -2.37 -2.99
CA VAL A 128 6.59 -3.29 -3.93
C VAL A 128 8.10 -3.14 -3.85
N PRO A 129 8.89 -4.19 -4.14
CA PRO A 129 10.35 -4.16 -4.02
C PRO A 129 10.99 -2.95 -4.70
N ARG A 130 10.53 -2.60 -5.91
CA ARG A 130 11.05 -1.46 -6.67
C ARG A 130 10.94 -0.10 -5.96
N LEU A 131 9.93 0.07 -5.09
CA LEU A 131 9.85 1.31 -4.31
C LEU A 131 10.92 1.32 -3.22
N LEU A 132 11.13 0.20 -2.54
CA LEU A 132 12.18 0.07 -1.51
C LEU A 132 13.57 0.30 -2.11
N GLU A 133 13.84 -0.27 -3.29
CA GLU A 133 15.08 -0.03 -4.04
C GLU A 133 15.28 1.46 -4.32
N LYS A 134 14.27 2.15 -4.87
CA LYS A 134 14.32 3.59 -5.14
C LYS A 134 14.54 4.43 -3.87
N VAL A 135 13.93 4.05 -2.76
CA VAL A 135 14.13 4.74 -1.46
C VAL A 135 15.56 4.52 -0.99
N TYR A 136 16.05 3.28 -1.07
CA TYR A 136 17.43 2.94 -0.74
C TYR A 136 18.43 3.74 -1.59
N ASP A 137 18.26 3.78 -2.90
CA ASP A 137 19.13 4.51 -3.83
C ASP A 137 19.17 6.01 -3.50
N LYS A 138 18.02 6.62 -3.17
CA LYS A 138 17.95 8.02 -2.75
C LYS A 138 18.70 8.27 -1.43
N ILE A 139 18.57 7.37 -0.47
CA ILE A 139 19.28 7.46 0.81
C ILE A 139 20.79 7.30 0.57
N TYR A 140 21.19 6.31 -0.21
CA TYR A 140 22.58 6.05 -0.55
C TYR A 140 23.23 7.24 -1.28
N ALA A 141 22.56 7.81 -2.27
CA ALA A 141 23.04 8.99 -2.99
C ALA A 141 23.28 10.18 -2.05
N LYS A 142 22.30 10.47 -1.15
CA LYS A 142 22.50 11.51 -0.13
C LYS A 142 23.69 11.23 0.79
N GLY A 143 23.93 9.98 1.13
CA GLY A 143 25.10 9.57 1.91
C GLY A 143 26.42 9.75 1.16
N ALA A 144 26.41 9.44 -0.13
CA ALA A 144 27.59 9.59 -1.00
C ALA A 144 28.03 11.06 -1.16
N ASP A 145 27.08 12.00 -1.13
CA ASP A 145 27.34 13.44 -1.19
C ASP A 145 27.91 14.03 0.11
N LEU A 146 27.87 13.29 1.22
CA LEU A 146 28.47 13.71 2.49
C LEU A 146 29.98 13.70 2.41
N THR A 147 30.63 14.50 3.28
CA THR A 147 32.09 14.58 3.37
C THR A 147 32.60 14.32 4.81
N GLY A 148 33.86 13.96 4.92
CA GLY A 148 34.54 13.79 6.21
C GLY A 148 33.87 12.79 7.15
N ILE A 149 33.82 13.11 8.44
CA ILE A 149 33.30 12.21 9.50
C ILE A 149 31.84 11.85 9.27
N LYS A 150 31.01 12.74 8.71
CA LYS A 150 29.58 12.46 8.43
C LYS A 150 29.44 11.35 7.42
N LYS A 151 30.27 11.34 6.38
CA LYS A 151 30.28 10.27 5.36
C LYS A 151 30.71 8.94 5.98
N ALA A 152 31.78 8.94 6.76
CA ALA A 152 32.26 7.73 7.42
C ALA A 152 31.19 7.12 8.36
N LEU A 153 30.54 7.95 9.18
CA LEU A 153 29.46 7.51 10.06
C LEU A 153 28.24 6.99 9.31
N PHE A 154 27.90 7.60 8.18
CA PHE A 154 26.79 7.16 7.35
C PHE A 154 27.03 5.75 6.80
N PHE A 155 28.19 5.51 6.17
CA PHE A 155 28.52 4.21 5.60
C PHE A 155 28.75 3.14 6.69
N TRP A 156 29.37 3.50 7.81
CA TRP A 156 29.46 2.60 8.97
C TRP A 156 28.05 2.15 9.46
N ALA A 157 27.08 3.06 9.53
CA ALA A 157 25.72 2.70 9.93
C ALA A 157 25.02 1.86 8.87
N LEU A 158 25.26 2.14 7.58
CA LEU A 158 24.71 1.35 6.48
C LEU A 158 25.23 -0.09 6.52
N ASP A 159 26.56 -0.29 6.64
CA ASP A 159 27.18 -1.60 6.73
C ASP A 159 26.65 -2.37 7.94
N LEU A 160 26.54 -1.69 9.09
CA LEU A 160 25.94 -2.28 10.29
C LEU A 160 24.49 -2.72 10.04
N GLY A 161 23.71 -1.94 9.29
CA GLY A 161 22.35 -2.28 8.91
C GLY A 161 22.27 -3.51 8.01
N MET A 162 23.21 -3.69 7.10
CA MET A 162 23.29 -4.86 6.20
C MET A 162 23.58 -6.17 6.95
N GLU A 163 24.27 -6.10 8.08
CA GLU A 163 24.55 -7.26 8.93
C GLU A 163 23.42 -7.60 9.91
N TYR A 164 22.32 -6.82 9.91
CA TYR A 164 21.24 -6.99 10.87
C TYR A 164 20.56 -8.35 10.75
N LYS A 165 20.46 -9.05 11.87
CA LYS A 165 19.67 -10.26 12.03
C LYS A 165 18.55 -10.02 13.04
N PRO A 166 17.29 -10.43 12.72
CA PRO A 166 16.17 -10.25 13.63
C PRO A 166 16.38 -11.05 14.94
N TYR A 167 15.53 -10.76 15.92
CA TYR A 167 15.49 -11.48 17.21
C TYR A 167 16.82 -11.44 18.00
N LYS A 168 17.61 -10.37 17.89
CA LYS A 168 18.88 -10.14 18.60
C LYS A 168 19.96 -11.21 18.35
N GLN A 169 19.92 -11.87 17.21
CA GLN A 169 20.87 -12.94 16.85
C GLN A 169 22.33 -12.45 16.68
N ASN A 170 22.55 -11.13 16.55
CA ASN A 170 23.89 -10.55 16.39
C ASN A 170 24.66 -10.38 17.72
N GLY A 171 24.03 -10.56 18.87
CA GLY A 171 24.66 -10.44 20.18
C GLY A 171 24.74 -9.00 20.74
N ALA A 172 25.12 -8.86 22.02
CA ALA A 172 25.03 -7.63 22.79
C ALA A 172 25.87 -6.46 22.23
N PHE A 173 27.07 -6.76 21.74
CA PHE A 173 27.97 -5.72 21.20
C PHE A 173 27.42 -5.11 19.90
N TYR A 174 26.83 -5.93 19.04
CA TYR A 174 26.15 -5.45 17.83
C TYR A 174 24.96 -4.57 18.21
N GLU A 175 24.11 -5.01 19.13
CA GLU A 175 22.93 -4.25 19.59
C GLU A 175 23.33 -2.88 20.18
N PHE A 176 24.45 -2.80 20.88
CA PHE A 176 24.99 -1.53 21.36
C PHE A 176 25.37 -0.58 20.19
N LYS A 177 26.09 -1.09 19.18
CA LYS A 177 26.41 -0.31 17.96
C LYS A 177 25.14 0.11 17.23
N LEU A 178 24.17 -0.80 17.08
CA LEU A 178 22.92 -0.52 16.43
C LEU A 178 22.11 0.57 17.15
N LYS A 179 22.12 0.60 18.47
CA LYS A 179 21.51 1.67 19.27
C LYS A 179 22.13 3.04 18.96
N ILE A 180 23.45 3.12 18.80
CA ILE A 180 24.15 4.33 18.42
C ILE A 180 23.78 4.73 16.98
N ALA A 181 23.81 3.80 16.03
CA ALA A 181 23.45 4.04 14.64
C ALA A 181 21.99 4.52 14.50
N ARG A 182 21.05 3.92 15.24
CA ARG A 182 19.65 4.37 15.30
C ARG A 182 19.52 5.81 15.76
N LYS A 183 20.24 6.20 16.82
CA LYS A 183 20.16 7.55 17.37
C LYS A 183 20.79 8.61 16.46
N LEU A 184 21.93 8.31 15.85
CA LEU A 184 22.72 9.30 15.13
C LEU A 184 22.37 9.39 13.64
N ILE A 185 22.00 8.28 13.02
CA ILE A 185 21.86 8.17 11.57
C ILE A 185 20.43 7.75 11.17
N PHE A 186 19.94 6.57 11.58
CA PHE A 186 18.67 6.04 11.10
C PHE A 186 17.47 6.88 11.53
N SER A 187 17.55 7.61 12.64
CA SER A 187 16.49 8.56 13.05
C SER A 187 16.31 9.75 12.10
N LYS A 188 17.22 9.94 11.14
CA LYS A 188 17.19 11.03 10.15
C LYS A 188 16.76 10.59 8.75
N TRP A 189 16.49 9.28 8.58
CA TRP A 189 16.06 8.67 7.30
C TRP A 189 14.55 8.62 7.10
#